data_8e5e6503a7b7f2704400b1dd38ba87f4
#
_entry.id   8e5e6503a7b7f2704400b1dd38ba87f4
#
_cell.length_a   1.000
_cell.length_b   1.000
_cell.length_c   1.000
_cell.angle_alpha   90.00
_cell.angle_beta   90.00
_cell.angle_gamma   90.00
#
_symmetry.space_group_name_H-M   'P 1'
#
loop_
_entity.id
_entity.type
_entity.pdbx_description
1 polymer ?
#
loop_
_entity_poly.entity_id
_entity_poly.type
_entity_poly.pdbx_seq_one_letter_code
_entity_poly.pdbx_strand_id
1 'polypeptide(L)'
;MMTATGDPSRARPGCGLFALNHRLGAAARDHAPHLGVVDVEAIVDVTSATAAAAAGGHGPDPADTASALGAVAETTQGRAATVFPETRPVSWAAFGALIPVLAGSAGAGASCVATAITDALQADRRCALLVDADDPARSGLACASTWDGPWLRPVNEQVSVRYSWRDDALLARLETPLPTITPGMVPVPPDWLPDPPPTPLHTTVVDLGHGGWRAAATPVYGAGGWLRRGLPAQRPILVVRATRPSLRQAEELLARLEPWVQRGVATPVFQLVVNNARKWPSGVIGAAGPRIEALLDDAVFVPHERSWEIAGVTDDPSPPKAVDALRPLLASWGLITSPRHR
;
A
#
# COMPACT_ATOMS: atom_id res chain seq x y z
N MET A 1 36.81 13.36 -2.92
CA MET A 1 36.70 12.42 -4.03
C MET A 1 37.29 11.09 -3.55
N MET A 2 36.45 10.26 -2.91
CA MET A 2 36.81 8.92 -2.46
C MET A 2 35.72 7.97 -2.96
N THR A 3 36.08 7.16 -3.94
CA THR A 3 35.26 6.11 -4.48
C THR A 3 35.29 4.91 -3.54
N ALA A 4 34.20 4.64 -2.84
CA ALA A 4 34.04 3.40 -2.08
C ALA A 4 33.60 2.29 -3.06
N THR A 5 34.56 1.52 -3.51
CA THR A 5 34.34 0.23 -4.18
C THR A 5 33.91 -0.79 -3.12
N GLY A 6 32.60 -0.99 -2.96
CA GLY A 6 32.07 -2.09 -2.15
C GLY A 6 32.38 -3.43 -2.79
N ASP A 7 33.06 -4.29 -2.07
CA ASP A 7 33.40 -5.66 -2.46
C ASP A 7 32.09 -6.51 -2.52
N PRO A 8 31.71 -7.07 -3.70
CA PRO A 8 30.51 -7.86 -3.85
C PRO A 8 30.59 -9.26 -3.19
N SER A 9 31.71 -9.61 -2.57
CA SER A 9 31.94 -10.94 -1.99
C SER A 9 31.37 -11.14 -0.57
N ARG A 10 30.79 -10.09 0.05
CA ARG A 10 30.17 -10.15 1.39
C ARG A 10 28.67 -10.47 1.36
N ALA A 11 28.27 -11.40 0.52
CA ALA A 11 26.92 -11.92 0.54
C ALA A 11 26.67 -12.77 1.81
N ARG A 12 25.85 -12.29 2.72
CA ARG A 12 25.40 -13.07 3.88
C ARG A 12 24.38 -14.11 3.42
N PRO A 13 24.49 -15.41 3.83
CA PRO A 13 23.50 -16.43 3.49
C PRO A 13 22.25 -16.22 4.34
N GLY A 14 21.23 -15.60 3.81
CA GLY A 14 19.98 -15.34 4.56
C GLY A 14 18.71 -15.45 3.77
N CYS A 15 18.63 -14.93 2.59
CA CYS A 15 17.50 -15.07 1.68
C CYS A 15 18.01 -15.52 0.32
N GLY A 16 17.45 -16.60 -0.22
CA GLY A 16 17.83 -17.17 -1.54
C GLY A 16 17.55 -16.26 -2.75
N LEU A 17 17.51 -14.96 -2.55
CA LEU A 17 17.22 -13.92 -3.55
C LEU A 17 18.38 -13.69 -4.55
N PHE A 18 19.60 -14.18 -4.26
CA PHE A 18 20.74 -14.03 -5.14
C PHE A 18 20.63 -14.77 -6.49
N ALA A 19 19.77 -15.79 -6.57
CA ALA A 19 19.52 -16.50 -7.85
C ALA A 19 18.68 -15.67 -8.84
N LEU A 20 18.06 -14.57 -8.39
CA LEU A 20 17.22 -13.71 -9.23
C LEU A 20 18.05 -12.85 -10.20
N ASN A 21 19.29 -12.50 -9.84
CA ASN A 21 20.13 -11.57 -10.60
C ASN A 21 20.40 -11.97 -12.05
N HIS A 22 20.46 -13.26 -12.37
CA HIS A 22 20.77 -13.73 -13.72
C HIS A 22 19.55 -13.97 -14.61
N ARG A 23 18.35 -14.16 -14.05
CA ARG A 23 17.15 -14.55 -14.82
C ARG A 23 16.25 -13.38 -15.21
N LEU A 24 16.18 -12.31 -14.41
CA LEU A 24 15.33 -11.15 -14.73
C LEU A 24 15.83 -10.33 -15.91
N GLY A 25 17.13 -10.31 -16.17
CA GLY A 25 17.72 -9.59 -17.31
C GLY A 25 17.44 -10.21 -18.68
N ALA A 26 17.05 -11.48 -18.74
CA ALA A 26 16.82 -12.20 -20.01
C ALA A 26 15.34 -12.15 -20.46
N ALA A 27 14.39 -12.09 -19.52
CA ALA A 27 12.95 -12.14 -19.81
C ALA A 27 12.37 -10.81 -20.34
N ALA A 28 13.06 -9.69 -20.14
CA ALA A 28 12.57 -8.37 -20.49
C ALA A 28 12.62 -8.03 -21.99
N ARG A 29 13.12 -8.89 -22.86
CA ARG A 29 13.36 -8.58 -24.27
C ARG A 29 12.33 -9.13 -25.26
N ASP A 30 11.44 -10.03 -24.91
CA ASP A 30 10.73 -10.83 -25.92
C ASP A 30 9.20 -10.85 -25.89
N HIS A 31 8.48 -10.01 -25.15
CA HIS A 31 7.01 -10.03 -25.27
C HIS A 31 6.38 -8.64 -25.11
N ALA A 32 6.02 -8.02 -26.23
CA ALA A 32 5.02 -6.96 -26.31
C ALA A 32 3.77 -7.50 -27.02
N PRO A 33 2.67 -7.84 -26.34
CA PRO A 33 1.38 -8.03 -26.98
C PRO A 33 0.63 -6.70 -27.06
N HIS A 34 0.10 -6.38 -28.23
CA HIS A 34 -0.81 -5.26 -28.49
C HIS A 34 -2.09 -5.41 -27.66
N LEU A 35 -2.32 -4.51 -26.72
CA LEU A 35 -3.58 -4.39 -25.99
C LEU A 35 -4.38 -3.21 -26.54
N GLY A 36 -5.63 -3.49 -26.93
CA GLY A 36 -6.56 -2.50 -27.46
C GLY A 36 -6.96 -1.45 -26.40
N VAL A 37 -7.11 -0.23 -26.84
CA VAL A 37 -7.51 0.94 -26.06
C VAL A 37 -8.92 0.73 -25.49
N VAL A 38 -9.06 0.81 -24.16
CA VAL A 38 -10.37 0.95 -23.52
C VAL A 38 -10.73 2.43 -23.50
N ASP A 39 -11.87 2.74 -24.08
CA ASP A 39 -12.37 4.11 -24.19
C ASP A 39 -12.77 4.65 -22.81
N VAL A 40 -11.94 5.51 -22.25
CA VAL A 40 -12.08 6.08 -20.90
C VAL A 40 -13.19 7.15 -20.86
N GLU A 41 -13.63 7.67 -22.01
CA GLU A 41 -14.66 8.72 -22.07
C GLU A 41 -16.02 8.25 -21.55
N ALA A 42 -16.37 6.98 -21.72
CA ALA A 42 -17.63 6.44 -21.24
C ALA A 42 -17.78 6.38 -19.71
N ILE A 43 -16.67 6.39 -18.96
CA ILE A 43 -16.68 6.37 -17.48
C ILE A 43 -16.77 7.80 -16.91
N VAL A 44 -16.26 8.79 -17.65
CA VAL A 44 -16.29 10.20 -17.21
C VAL A 44 -17.69 10.77 -17.29
N ASP A 45 -18.52 10.35 -18.24
CA ASP A 45 -19.89 10.86 -18.41
C ASP A 45 -20.82 10.46 -17.24
N VAL A 46 -20.65 9.27 -16.66
CA VAL A 46 -21.49 8.81 -15.55
C VAL A 46 -21.17 9.58 -14.25
N THR A 47 -19.91 9.94 -14.04
CA THR A 47 -19.50 10.73 -12.86
C THR A 47 -19.88 12.20 -12.99
N SER A 48 -19.87 12.73 -14.19
CA SER A 48 -20.28 14.14 -14.47
C SER A 48 -21.79 14.32 -14.34
N ALA A 49 -22.59 13.34 -14.77
CA ALA A 49 -24.04 13.34 -14.64
C ALA A 49 -24.50 13.29 -13.16
N THR A 50 -23.78 12.57 -12.31
CA THR A 50 -24.08 12.46 -10.87
C THR A 50 -23.73 13.75 -10.11
N ALA A 51 -22.69 14.47 -10.54
CA ALA A 51 -22.29 15.75 -9.95
C ALA A 51 -23.23 16.90 -10.36
N ALA A 52 -23.77 16.89 -11.59
CA ALA A 52 -24.73 17.89 -12.06
C ALA A 52 -26.12 17.73 -11.41
N ALA A 53 -26.55 16.51 -11.10
CA ALA A 53 -27.81 16.22 -10.41
C ALA A 53 -27.82 16.71 -8.94
N ALA A 54 -26.65 16.83 -8.31
CA ALA A 54 -26.54 17.33 -6.94
C ALA A 54 -26.66 18.87 -6.81
N ALA A 55 -26.53 19.59 -7.90
CA ALA A 55 -26.54 21.07 -7.91
C ALA A 55 -27.89 21.71 -8.31
N GLY A 56 -28.82 20.93 -8.85
CA GLY A 56 -30.14 21.40 -9.27
C GLY A 56 -31.26 20.69 -8.53
N GLY A 57 -32.02 21.41 -7.70
CA GLY A 57 -33.06 20.92 -6.78
C GLY A 57 -34.30 20.27 -7.39
N HIS A 58 -34.20 19.50 -8.48
CA HIS A 58 -35.21 18.58 -8.98
C HIS A 58 -34.51 17.29 -9.40
N GLY A 59 -34.68 16.23 -8.60
CA GLY A 59 -34.16 14.92 -8.93
C GLY A 59 -34.88 14.33 -10.14
N PRO A 60 -34.15 13.56 -11.00
CA PRO A 60 -34.75 12.89 -12.14
C PRO A 60 -35.76 11.84 -11.66
N ASP A 61 -36.82 11.62 -12.46
CA ASP A 61 -37.83 10.60 -12.20
C ASP A 61 -37.17 9.21 -12.11
N PRO A 62 -37.51 8.39 -11.09
CA PRO A 62 -36.96 7.06 -10.94
C PRO A 62 -37.15 6.16 -12.18
N ALA A 63 -38.15 6.43 -13.02
CA ALA A 63 -38.37 5.72 -14.28
C ALA A 63 -37.29 6.02 -15.33
N ASP A 64 -36.78 7.25 -15.39
CA ASP A 64 -35.71 7.63 -16.33
C ASP A 64 -34.36 7.01 -15.95
N THR A 65 -34.10 6.89 -14.63
CA THR A 65 -32.87 6.28 -14.12
C THR A 65 -32.84 4.76 -14.42
N ALA A 66 -34.00 4.08 -14.30
CA ALA A 66 -34.10 2.66 -14.60
C ALA A 66 -33.93 2.39 -16.11
N SER A 67 -34.44 3.27 -16.97
CA SER A 67 -34.29 3.16 -18.43
C SER A 67 -32.84 3.36 -18.88
N ALA A 68 -32.12 4.33 -18.29
CA ALA A 68 -30.70 4.57 -18.58
C ALA A 68 -29.80 3.38 -18.13
N LEU A 69 -30.07 2.79 -16.97
CA LEU A 69 -29.38 1.60 -16.49
C LEU A 69 -29.67 0.36 -17.35
N GLY A 70 -30.88 0.21 -17.85
CA GLY A 70 -31.27 -0.86 -18.78
C GLY A 70 -30.54 -0.76 -20.13
N ALA A 71 -30.42 0.43 -20.71
CA ALA A 71 -29.72 0.67 -21.95
C ALA A 71 -28.21 0.39 -21.86
N VAL A 72 -27.59 0.70 -20.71
CA VAL A 72 -26.18 0.38 -20.45
C VAL A 72 -25.96 -1.14 -20.34
N ALA A 73 -26.90 -1.86 -19.71
CA ALA A 73 -26.82 -3.32 -19.57
C ALA A 73 -26.97 -4.03 -20.93
N GLU A 74 -27.88 -3.59 -21.81
CA GLU A 74 -28.07 -4.17 -23.14
C GLU A 74 -26.89 -3.91 -24.08
N THR A 75 -26.26 -2.74 -24.00
CA THR A 75 -25.06 -2.42 -24.79
C THR A 75 -23.85 -3.27 -24.37
N THR A 76 -23.82 -3.71 -23.14
CA THR A 76 -22.73 -4.57 -22.63
C THR A 76 -22.88 -6.04 -23.02
N GLN A 77 -24.12 -6.53 -23.28
CA GLN A 77 -24.38 -7.92 -23.69
C GLN A 77 -24.06 -8.19 -25.17
N GLY A 78 -23.99 -7.18 -26.00
CA GLY A 78 -23.71 -7.32 -27.45
C GLY A 78 -22.21 -7.27 -27.83
N ARG A 79 -21.31 -6.98 -26.90
CA ARG A 79 -19.87 -6.99 -27.17
C ARG A 79 -19.31 -8.39 -26.92
N ALA A 80 -18.76 -8.98 -27.98
CA ALA A 80 -18.04 -10.24 -27.94
C ALA A 80 -17.18 -10.32 -26.67
N ALA A 81 -17.30 -11.44 -25.94
CA ALA A 81 -16.50 -11.72 -24.75
C ALA A 81 -15.05 -11.39 -25.06
N THR A 82 -14.57 -10.29 -24.51
CA THR A 82 -13.14 -9.97 -24.51
C THR A 82 -12.53 -11.13 -23.74
N VAL A 83 -11.79 -11.99 -24.42
CA VAL A 83 -11.01 -13.05 -23.80
C VAL A 83 -10.00 -12.31 -22.92
N PHE A 84 -10.34 -12.16 -21.66
CA PHE A 84 -9.37 -11.75 -20.67
C PHE A 84 -8.26 -12.80 -20.73
N PRO A 85 -6.99 -12.42 -20.91
CA PRO A 85 -5.91 -13.38 -20.85
C PRO A 85 -6.09 -14.17 -19.55
N GLU A 86 -6.05 -15.49 -19.61
CA GLU A 86 -6.18 -16.36 -18.46
C GLU A 86 -5.22 -15.84 -17.39
N THR A 87 -5.77 -15.13 -16.42
CA THR A 87 -4.99 -14.61 -15.30
C THR A 87 -4.53 -15.84 -14.55
N ARG A 88 -3.25 -16.13 -14.65
CA ARG A 88 -2.58 -17.17 -13.87
C ARG A 88 -3.07 -17.03 -12.42
N PRO A 89 -3.63 -18.07 -11.81
CA PRO A 89 -4.15 -17.95 -10.46
C PRO A 89 -3.03 -17.48 -9.54
N VAL A 90 -3.19 -16.28 -8.99
CA VAL A 90 -2.20 -15.70 -8.11
C VAL A 90 -2.21 -16.49 -6.82
N SER A 91 -1.09 -17.10 -6.50
CA SER A 91 -0.90 -17.68 -5.18
C SER A 91 -0.69 -16.54 -4.17
N TRP A 92 -1.75 -16.13 -3.49
CA TRP A 92 -1.68 -15.15 -2.41
C TRP A 92 -0.70 -15.55 -1.30
N ALA A 93 -0.44 -16.85 -1.13
CA ALA A 93 0.58 -17.36 -0.22
C ALA A 93 1.98 -16.82 -0.54
N ALA A 94 2.25 -16.40 -1.78
CA ALA A 94 3.52 -15.83 -2.17
C ALA A 94 3.83 -14.48 -1.48
N PHE A 95 2.80 -13.77 -0.98
CA PHE A 95 2.99 -12.51 -0.26
C PHE A 95 3.30 -12.68 1.24
N GLY A 96 3.09 -13.88 1.81
CA GLY A 96 3.13 -14.06 3.26
C GLY A 96 2.03 -13.29 3.98
N ALA A 97 2.29 -12.85 5.21
CA ALA A 97 1.37 -11.99 5.95
C ALA A 97 1.33 -10.57 5.32
N LEU A 98 0.14 -9.96 5.27
CA LEU A 98 -0.06 -8.65 4.64
C LEU A 98 -0.30 -7.55 5.67
N ILE A 99 0.47 -6.48 5.59
CA ILE A 99 0.35 -5.32 6.48
C ILE A 99 0.15 -4.05 5.62
N PRO A 100 -1.09 -3.75 5.20
CA PRO A 100 -1.39 -2.46 4.60
C PRO A 100 -1.28 -1.33 5.65
N VAL A 101 -0.55 -0.27 5.32
CA VAL A 101 -0.32 0.89 6.19
C VAL A 101 -0.97 2.12 5.57
N LEU A 102 -1.99 2.65 6.23
CA LEU A 102 -2.76 3.81 5.79
C LEU A 102 -2.36 5.05 6.59
N ALA A 103 -2.20 6.17 5.91
CA ALA A 103 -2.08 7.46 6.59
C ALA A 103 -3.48 7.99 6.93
N GLY A 104 -3.78 8.16 8.21
CA GLY A 104 -5.03 8.76 8.68
C GLY A 104 -5.14 10.26 8.39
N SER A 105 -4.00 10.90 8.09
CA SER A 105 -3.91 12.30 7.66
C SER A 105 -2.64 12.52 6.86
N ALA A 106 -2.58 13.60 6.09
CA ALA A 106 -1.36 14.01 5.42
C ALA A 106 -0.22 14.18 6.44
N GLY A 107 0.96 13.63 6.13
CA GLY A 107 2.13 13.69 7.00
C GLY A 107 1.99 12.90 8.31
N ALA A 108 1.07 11.93 8.40
CA ALA A 108 0.95 11.06 9.56
C ALA A 108 2.19 10.18 9.78
N GLY A 109 2.98 9.93 8.73
CA GLY A 109 4.20 9.12 8.78
C GLY A 109 3.97 7.63 8.48
N ALA A 110 3.00 7.32 7.62
CA ALA A 110 2.75 5.95 7.19
C ALA A 110 4.00 5.30 6.60
N SER A 111 4.71 5.99 5.71
CA SER A 111 5.98 5.52 5.13
C SER A 111 7.05 5.24 6.19
N CYS A 112 7.18 6.09 7.20
CA CYS A 112 8.10 5.86 8.33
C CYS A 112 7.74 4.58 9.10
N VAL A 113 6.44 4.38 9.37
CA VAL A 113 5.95 3.18 10.07
C VAL A 113 6.14 1.93 9.21
N ALA A 114 5.80 2.00 7.91
CA ALA A 114 5.98 0.88 6.98
C ALA A 114 7.44 0.45 6.90
N THR A 115 8.35 1.42 6.81
CA THR A 115 9.79 1.18 6.77
C THR A 115 10.30 0.57 8.08
N ALA A 116 9.91 1.11 9.24
CA ALA A 116 10.32 0.58 10.53
C ALA A 116 9.80 -0.84 10.80
N ILE A 117 8.60 -1.18 10.32
CA ILE A 117 8.09 -2.55 10.35
C ILE A 117 8.97 -3.46 9.47
N THR A 118 9.30 -3.03 8.27
CA THR A 118 10.17 -3.78 7.34
C THR A 118 11.54 -4.01 7.96
N ASP A 119 12.15 -2.98 8.55
CA ASP A 119 13.46 -3.07 9.18
C ASP A 119 13.42 -3.98 10.44
N ALA A 120 12.32 -3.96 11.21
CA ALA A 120 12.11 -4.88 12.33
C ALA A 120 12.03 -6.35 11.87
N LEU A 121 11.37 -6.63 10.75
CA LEU A 121 11.29 -7.96 10.14
C LEU A 121 12.66 -8.45 9.67
N GLN A 122 13.43 -7.58 9.00
CA GLN A 122 14.79 -7.89 8.56
C GLN A 122 15.73 -8.19 9.74
N ALA A 123 15.65 -7.39 10.81
CA ALA A 123 16.43 -7.62 12.01
C ALA A 123 16.15 -8.99 12.64
N ASP A 124 14.96 -9.56 12.44
CA ASP A 124 14.57 -10.92 12.83
C ASP A 124 14.80 -11.95 11.69
N ARG A 125 15.55 -11.57 10.65
CA ARG A 125 15.89 -12.39 9.48
C ARG A 125 14.67 -12.91 8.71
N ARG A 126 13.60 -12.11 8.64
CA ARG A 126 12.40 -12.43 7.87
C ARG A 126 12.49 -11.81 6.48
N CYS A 127 12.22 -12.61 5.46
CA CYS A 127 12.10 -12.11 4.09
C CYS A 127 10.89 -11.20 3.99
N ALA A 128 11.12 -9.92 3.68
CA ALA A 128 10.06 -8.93 3.56
C ALA A 128 10.02 -8.29 2.17
N LEU A 129 8.81 -7.97 1.73
CA LEU A 129 8.56 -7.08 0.59
C LEU A 129 7.97 -5.79 1.15
N LEU A 130 8.57 -4.65 0.83
CA LEU A 130 8.01 -3.32 1.06
C LEU A 130 7.44 -2.82 -0.27
N VAL A 131 6.14 -2.54 -0.30
CA VAL A 131 5.43 -2.02 -1.47
C VAL A 131 5.14 -0.54 -1.25
N ASP A 132 5.59 0.30 -2.16
CA ASP A 132 5.23 1.71 -2.25
C ASP A 132 4.08 1.87 -3.25
N ALA A 133 2.86 1.83 -2.73
CA ALA A 133 1.65 1.92 -3.53
C ALA A 133 1.07 3.35 -3.58
N ASP A 134 1.80 4.36 -3.11
CA ASP A 134 1.43 5.77 -3.20
C ASP A 134 1.80 6.36 -4.57
N ASP A 135 1.32 7.57 -4.83
CA ASP A 135 1.73 8.38 -5.97
C ASP A 135 3.24 8.67 -5.88
N PRO A 136 4.06 8.33 -6.90
CA PRO A 136 5.51 8.55 -6.85
C PRO A 136 5.92 9.99 -6.53
N ALA A 137 5.10 10.98 -6.96
CA ALA A 137 5.34 12.39 -6.66
C ALA A 137 5.10 12.76 -5.19
N ARG A 138 4.48 11.88 -4.41
CA ARG A 138 4.11 12.08 -3.00
C ARG A 138 4.61 10.99 -2.07
N SER A 139 5.28 9.99 -2.63
CA SER A 139 5.79 8.86 -1.87
C SER A 139 6.82 9.31 -0.84
N GLY A 140 6.63 8.86 0.40
CA GLY A 140 7.62 8.99 1.45
C GLY A 140 8.78 7.98 1.33
N LEU A 141 8.73 7.06 0.36
CA LEU A 141 9.74 6.01 0.16
C LEU A 141 10.68 6.29 -1.02
N ALA A 142 10.62 7.49 -1.60
CA ALA A 142 11.42 7.84 -2.77
C ALA A 142 12.93 7.64 -2.56
N CYS A 143 13.43 7.88 -1.33
CA CYS A 143 14.83 7.73 -0.96
C CYS A 143 15.11 6.50 -0.09
N ALA A 144 14.19 5.54 0.01
CA ALA A 144 14.29 4.39 0.92
C ALA A 144 15.21 3.27 0.43
N SER A 145 15.69 3.34 -0.81
CA SER A 145 16.47 2.29 -1.45
C SER A 145 17.95 2.41 -1.10
N THR A 146 18.55 1.31 -0.62
CA THR A 146 20.00 1.19 -0.45
C THR A 146 20.71 0.91 -1.76
N TRP A 147 20.00 0.31 -2.70
CA TRP A 147 20.49 0.00 -4.03
C TRP A 147 19.35 -0.12 -5.03
N ASP A 148 19.40 0.67 -6.10
CA ASP A 148 18.45 0.64 -7.20
C ASP A 148 18.90 -0.38 -8.25
N GLY A 149 18.13 -1.45 -8.36
CA GLY A 149 18.31 -2.45 -9.41
C GLY A 149 17.76 -2.00 -10.76
N PRO A 150 18.24 -2.60 -11.86
CA PRO A 150 17.71 -2.32 -13.20
C PRO A 150 16.34 -2.96 -13.46
N TRP A 151 15.76 -3.62 -12.48
CA TRP A 151 14.59 -4.45 -12.69
C TRP A 151 13.32 -3.61 -12.71
N LEU A 152 12.71 -3.59 -13.87
CA LEU A 152 11.45 -2.90 -14.14
C LEU A 152 10.46 -3.90 -14.73
N ARG A 153 9.29 -4.01 -14.10
CA ARG A 153 8.16 -4.79 -14.62
C ARG A 153 7.14 -3.82 -15.20
N PRO A 154 6.94 -3.78 -16.52
CA PRO A 154 5.84 -3.06 -17.10
C PRO A 154 4.51 -3.70 -16.65
N VAL A 155 3.57 -2.89 -16.20
CA VAL A 155 2.20 -3.30 -15.91
C VAL A 155 1.29 -2.94 -17.08
N ASN A 156 1.49 -1.74 -17.63
CA ASN A 156 0.88 -1.24 -18.84
C ASN A 156 1.81 -0.21 -19.50
N GLU A 157 1.34 0.48 -20.54
CA GLU A 157 2.14 1.46 -21.29
C GLU A 157 2.62 2.66 -20.44
N GLN A 158 1.92 2.96 -19.33
CA GLN A 158 2.16 4.17 -18.54
C GLN A 158 2.63 3.87 -17.11
N VAL A 159 2.55 2.64 -16.70
CA VAL A 159 2.83 2.23 -15.30
C VAL A 159 3.73 1.02 -15.27
N SER A 160 4.76 1.11 -14.47
CA SER A 160 5.71 0.02 -14.21
C SER A 160 5.97 -0.12 -12.71
N VAL A 161 6.41 -1.29 -12.30
CA VAL A 161 6.90 -1.54 -10.95
C VAL A 161 8.41 -1.70 -11.01
N ARG A 162 9.12 -0.82 -10.33
CA ARG A 162 10.57 -0.94 -10.14
C ARG A 162 10.86 -1.71 -8.87
N TYR A 163 11.78 -2.67 -8.98
CA TYR A 163 12.30 -3.39 -7.83
C TYR A 163 13.68 -2.89 -7.48
N SER A 164 13.89 -2.63 -6.21
CA SER A 164 15.13 -2.19 -5.60
C SER A 164 15.30 -2.89 -4.25
N TRP A 165 16.34 -2.57 -3.53
CA TRP A 165 16.63 -3.19 -2.25
C TRP A 165 16.68 -2.14 -1.15
N ARG A 166 16.13 -2.50 0.01
CA ARG A 166 16.37 -1.85 1.29
C ARG A 166 17.03 -2.88 2.20
N ASP A 167 18.36 -2.84 2.30
CA ASP A 167 19.16 -3.93 2.87
C ASP A 167 18.78 -5.30 2.26
N ASP A 168 18.20 -6.20 3.07
CA ASP A 168 17.77 -7.54 2.66
C ASP A 168 16.29 -7.59 2.25
N ALA A 169 15.52 -6.51 2.39
CA ALA A 169 14.13 -6.45 1.94
C ALA A 169 14.02 -6.02 0.47
N LEU A 170 13.12 -6.66 -0.25
CA LEU A 170 12.75 -6.19 -1.58
C LEU A 170 11.85 -4.96 -1.43
N LEU A 171 12.18 -3.89 -2.15
CA LEU A 171 11.39 -2.67 -2.24
C LEU A 171 10.79 -2.58 -3.65
N ALA A 172 9.47 -2.65 -3.76
CA ALA A 172 8.74 -2.47 -5.01
C ALA A 172 8.09 -1.08 -5.03
N ARG A 173 8.44 -0.27 -6.03
CA ARG A 173 7.95 1.11 -6.17
C ARG A 173 7.24 1.29 -7.51
N LEU A 174 6.21 2.12 -7.49
CA LEU A 174 5.52 2.54 -8.69
C LEU A 174 6.38 3.53 -9.48
N GLU A 175 6.48 3.32 -10.79
CA GLU A 175 7.06 4.29 -11.74
C GLU A 175 6.07 4.61 -12.84
N THR A 176 5.96 5.89 -13.16
CA THR A 176 5.09 6.41 -14.22
C THR A 176 5.63 7.72 -14.76
N PRO A 177 5.54 7.97 -16.09
CA PRO A 177 5.81 9.27 -16.66
C PRO A 177 4.66 10.28 -16.46
N LEU A 178 3.51 9.84 -15.94
CA LEU A 178 2.35 10.69 -15.73
C LEU A 178 2.59 11.66 -14.59
N PRO A 179 2.14 12.92 -14.72
CA PRO A 179 2.31 13.92 -13.66
C PRO A 179 1.47 13.64 -12.43
N THR A 180 0.42 12.84 -12.55
CA THR A 180 -0.46 12.40 -11.46
C THR A 180 -1.05 11.04 -11.79
N ILE A 181 -1.29 10.24 -10.77
CA ILE A 181 -1.99 8.97 -10.87
C ILE A 181 -3.20 8.94 -9.93
N THR A 182 -4.21 8.20 -10.35
CA THR A 182 -5.35 7.88 -9.49
C THR A 182 -5.14 6.52 -8.83
N PRO A 183 -5.79 6.22 -7.71
CA PRO A 183 -5.68 4.90 -7.07
C PRO A 183 -6.04 3.73 -7.99
N GLY A 184 -6.91 3.96 -8.97
CA GLY A 184 -7.28 2.97 -9.97
C GLY A 184 -6.20 2.66 -10.99
N MET A 185 -5.21 3.53 -11.14
CA MET A 185 -4.04 3.33 -12.02
C MET A 185 -2.90 2.60 -11.29
N VAL A 186 -2.96 2.54 -9.98
CA VAL A 186 -2.01 1.76 -9.18
C VAL A 186 -2.23 0.28 -9.47
N PRO A 187 -1.18 -0.51 -9.73
CA PRO A 187 -1.31 -1.94 -10.00
C PRO A 187 -2.09 -2.66 -8.92
N VAL A 188 -2.84 -3.67 -9.33
CA VAL A 188 -3.49 -4.58 -8.36
C VAL A 188 -2.43 -5.42 -7.63
N PRO A 189 -2.72 -5.93 -6.42
CA PRO A 189 -1.72 -6.64 -5.62
C PRO A 189 -0.87 -7.68 -6.36
N PRO A 190 -1.43 -8.52 -7.26
CA PRO A 190 -0.65 -9.51 -8.00
C PRO A 190 0.49 -8.96 -8.85
N ASP A 191 0.34 -7.73 -9.34
CA ASP A 191 1.31 -7.12 -10.24
C ASP A 191 2.57 -6.61 -9.51
N TRP A 192 2.54 -6.59 -8.19
CA TRP A 192 3.66 -6.17 -7.35
C TRP A 192 4.67 -7.28 -7.03
N LEU A 193 4.39 -8.52 -7.43
CA LEU A 193 5.37 -9.61 -7.30
C LEU A 193 6.23 -9.67 -8.55
N PRO A 194 7.56 -9.84 -8.42
CA PRO A 194 8.41 -10.14 -9.56
C PRO A 194 8.03 -11.51 -10.17
N ASP A 195 8.28 -11.70 -11.46
CA ASP A 195 8.07 -12.95 -12.16
C ASP A 195 9.43 -13.52 -12.62
N PRO A 196 9.86 -14.68 -12.14
CA PRO A 196 9.21 -15.53 -11.14
C PRO A 196 9.18 -14.86 -9.75
N PRO A 197 8.19 -15.18 -8.92
CA PRO A 197 8.18 -14.66 -7.57
C PRO A 197 9.41 -15.16 -6.81
N PRO A 198 10.01 -14.32 -5.95
CA PRO A 198 11.11 -14.75 -5.11
C PRO A 198 10.66 -15.88 -4.18
N THR A 199 11.62 -16.52 -3.52
CA THR A 199 11.37 -17.45 -2.41
C THR A 199 10.23 -16.92 -1.52
N PRO A 200 9.39 -17.79 -0.93
CA PRO A 200 8.21 -17.35 -0.19
C PRO A 200 8.52 -16.18 0.74
N LEU A 201 7.85 -15.07 0.50
CA LEU A 201 7.93 -13.92 1.39
C LEU A 201 7.29 -14.28 2.73
N HIS A 202 7.92 -13.87 3.81
CA HIS A 202 7.34 -14.02 5.14
C HIS A 202 6.23 -12.96 5.37
N THR A 203 6.50 -11.73 4.92
CA THR A 203 5.58 -10.61 5.13
C THR A 203 5.70 -9.60 3.99
N THR A 204 4.56 -9.07 3.55
CA THR A 204 4.49 -7.92 2.66
C THR A 204 3.91 -6.73 3.41
N VAL A 205 4.68 -5.67 3.51
CA VAL A 205 4.27 -4.37 4.06
C VAL A 205 3.92 -3.45 2.91
N VAL A 206 2.74 -2.84 2.94
CA VAL A 206 2.27 -1.99 1.83
C VAL A 206 2.05 -0.58 2.33
N ASP A 207 2.86 0.35 1.89
CA ASP A 207 2.64 1.78 2.13
C ASP A 207 1.57 2.29 1.15
N LEU A 208 0.38 2.56 1.67
CA LEU A 208 -0.70 3.23 0.95
C LEU A 208 -0.62 4.75 1.08
N GLY A 209 0.29 5.23 1.91
CA GLY A 209 0.71 6.61 2.06
C GLY A 209 -0.44 7.61 2.16
N HIS A 210 -0.24 8.74 1.51
CA HIS A 210 -1.21 9.83 1.44
C HIS A 210 -2.49 9.43 0.70
N GLY A 211 -2.41 8.49 -0.24
CA GLY A 211 -3.55 7.96 -1.00
C GLY A 211 -4.49 7.06 -0.20
N GLY A 212 -4.16 6.72 1.04
CA GLY A 212 -4.92 5.78 1.87
C GLY A 212 -6.41 6.08 1.97
N TRP A 213 -6.81 7.36 2.04
CA TRP A 213 -8.21 7.76 2.09
C TRP A 213 -8.97 7.46 0.77
N ARG A 214 -8.29 7.48 -0.38
CA ARG A 214 -8.85 7.09 -1.68
C ARG A 214 -8.93 5.57 -1.78
N ALA A 215 -7.90 4.86 -1.32
CA ALA A 215 -7.91 3.41 -1.24
C ALA A 215 -9.06 2.90 -0.35
N ALA A 216 -9.32 3.56 0.79
CA ALA A 216 -10.45 3.26 1.67
C ALA A 216 -11.82 3.50 1.01
N ALA A 217 -11.93 4.43 0.07
CA ALA A 217 -13.16 4.67 -0.68
C ALA A 217 -13.47 3.59 -1.72
N THR A 218 -12.43 2.91 -2.26
CA THR A 218 -12.56 1.84 -3.26
C THR A 218 -11.63 0.66 -2.93
N PRO A 219 -11.90 -0.10 -1.85
CA PRO A 219 -10.95 -1.07 -1.28
C PRO A 219 -10.83 -2.39 -2.07
N VAL A 220 -11.27 -2.43 -3.31
CA VAL A 220 -11.24 -3.62 -4.18
C VAL A 220 -10.47 -3.40 -5.47
N TYR A 221 -10.05 -2.17 -5.75
CA TYR A 221 -9.47 -1.80 -7.03
C TYR A 221 -8.17 -1.00 -6.85
N GLY A 222 -7.19 -1.23 -7.73
CA GLY A 222 -5.90 -0.56 -7.69
C GLY A 222 -5.24 -0.66 -6.31
N ALA A 223 -4.77 0.46 -5.76
CA ALA A 223 -4.20 0.53 -4.42
C ALA A 223 -5.16 0.03 -3.32
N GLY A 224 -6.48 0.21 -3.51
CA GLY A 224 -7.48 -0.29 -2.57
C GLY A 224 -7.56 -1.81 -2.51
N GLY A 225 -7.10 -2.52 -3.54
CA GLY A 225 -7.05 -3.97 -3.57
C GLY A 225 -6.28 -4.59 -2.40
N TRP A 226 -5.35 -3.85 -1.79
CA TRP A 226 -4.64 -4.27 -0.59
C TRP A 226 -5.49 -4.26 0.68
N LEU A 227 -6.69 -3.66 0.66
CA LEU A 227 -7.65 -3.65 1.77
C LEU A 227 -8.75 -4.69 1.59
N ARG A 228 -8.79 -5.38 0.44
CA ARG A 228 -9.81 -6.39 0.12
C ARG A 228 -9.79 -7.51 1.15
N ARG A 229 -10.97 -7.96 1.57
CA ARG A 229 -11.12 -9.11 2.46
C ARG A 229 -10.67 -10.42 1.79
N GLY A 230 -10.11 -11.33 2.59
CA GLY A 230 -9.70 -12.67 2.14
C GLY A 230 -8.24 -12.75 1.71
N LEU A 231 -7.45 -11.70 1.89
CA LEU A 231 -6.00 -11.75 1.75
C LEU A 231 -5.35 -12.46 2.95
N PRO A 232 -4.21 -13.14 2.78
CA PRO A 232 -3.62 -13.97 3.83
C PRO A 232 -3.15 -13.11 5.02
N ALA A 233 -3.52 -13.53 6.23
CA ALA A 233 -3.10 -12.92 7.51
C ALA A 233 -3.06 -11.38 7.50
N GLN A 234 -4.06 -10.76 6.86
CA GLN A 234 -4.10 -9.32 6.62
C GLN A 234 -4.34 -8.54 7.91
N ARG A 235 -3.51 -7.53 8.17
CA ARG A 235 -3.55 -6.68 9.36
C ARG A 235 -3.36 -5.20 8.99
N PRO A 236 -4.41 -4.51 8.51
CA PRO A 236 -4.30 -3.10 8.14
C PRO A 236 -3.98 -2.23 9.36
N ILE A 237 -3.01 -1.34 9.22
CA ILE A 237 -2.59 -0.35 10.22
C ILE A 237 -3.06 1.03 9.78
N LEU A 238 -3.62 1.79 10.70
CA LEU A 238 -3.90 3.21 10.54
C LEU A 238 -2.87 4.03 11.32
N VAL A 239 -2.14 4.88 10.63
CA VAL A 239 -1.13 5.76 11.23
C VAL A 239 -1.71 7.15 11.41
N VAL A 240 -1.62 7.68 12.63
CA VAL A 240 -2.07 9.04 12.98
C VAL A 240 -0.98 9.81 13.71
N ARG A 241 -1.09 11.13 13.72
CA ARG A 241 -0.37 11.99 14.65
C ARG A 241 -1.21 12.20 15.91
N ALA A 242 -0.56 12.44 17.04
CA ALA A 242 -1.22 12.76 18.30
C ALA A 242 -1.78 14.19 18.29
N THR A 243 -2.64 14.52 17.31
CA THR A 243 -3.26 15.84 17.14
C THR A 243 -4.76 15.70 16.83
N ARG A 244 -5.57 16.67 17.27
CA ARG A 244 -7.00 16.66 16.97
C ARG A 244 -7.34 16.61 15.48
N PRO A 245 -6.69 17.40 14.59
CA PRO A 245 -6.94 17.31 13.16
C PRO A 245 -6.67 15.93 12.57
N SER A 246 -5.56 15.28 12.99
CA SER A 246 -5.21 13.95 12.51
C SER A 246 -6.25 12.90 12.92
N LEU A 247 -6.75 12.94 14.16
CA LEU A 247 -7.80 12.02 14.61
C LEU A 247 -9.11 12.22 13.84
N ARG A 248 -9.51 13.47 13.58
CA ARG A 248 -10.72 13.75 12.78
C ARG A 248 -10.60 13.24 11.35
N GLN A 249 -9.47 13.47 10.70
CA GLN A 249 -9.24 12.96 9.33
C GLN A 249 -9.22 11.44 9.30
N ALA A 250 -8.62 10.81 10.30
CA ALA A 250 -8.61 9.36 10.45
C ALA A 250 -10.03 8.79 10.67
N GLU A 251 -10.86 9.44 11.45
CA GLU A 251 -12.27 9.09 11.64
C GLU A 251 -13.03 9.11 10.30
N GLU A 252 -12.82 10.16 9.49
CA GLU A 252 -13.42 10.28 8.16
C GLU A 252 -12.91 9.19 7.19
N LEU A 253 -11.64 8.82 7.28
CA LEU A 253 -11.10 7.70 6.50
C LEU A 253 -11.80 6.40 6.89
N LEU A 254 -11.92 6.11 8.19
CA LEU A 254 -12.61 4.91 8.67
C LEU A 254 -14.09 4.90 8.28
N ALA A 255 -14.76 6.06 8.31
CA ALA A 255 -16.14 6.20 7.86
C ALA A 255 -16.32 5.81 6.37
N ARG A 256 -15.32 6.07 5.52
CA ARG A 256 -15.34 5.64 4.10
C ARG A 256 -15.15 4.13 3.95
N LEU A 257 -14.31 3.53 4.79
CA LEU A 257 -14.02 2.09 4.74
C LEU A 257 -15.18 1.25 5.33
N GLU A 258 -15.86 1.78 6.34
CA GLU A 258 -16.86 1.05 7.12
C GLU A 258 -17.97 0.38 6.29
N PRO A 259 -18.62 1.03 5.29
CA PRO A 259 -19.64 0.39 4.48
C PRO A 259 -19.14 -0.86 3.72
N TRP A 260 -17.86 -0.87 3.35
CA TRP A 260 -17.22 -2.00 2.68
C TRP A 260 -16.89 -3.12 3.67
N VAL A 261 -16.50 -2.76 4.89
CA VAL A 261 -16.27 -3.73 5.97
C VAL A 261 -17.58 -4.40 6.36
N GLN A 262 -18.66 -3.63 6.54
CA GLN A 262 -19.98 -4.16 6.86
C GLN A 262 -20.54 -5.11 5.80
N ARG A 263 -20.23 -4.84 4.52
CA ARG A 263 -20.59 -5.74 3.40
C ARG A 263 -19.66 -6.94 3.26
N GLY A 264 -18.63 -7.06 4.10
CA GLY A 264 -17.66 -8.15 4.02
C GLY A 264 -16.69 -8.07 2.82
N VAL A 265 -16.56 -6.90 2.19
CA VAL A 265 -15.72 -6.67 1.01
C VAL A 265 -14.30 -6.27 1.41
N ALA A 266 -14.17 -5.46 2.46
CA ALA A 266 -12.89 -5.00 2.98
C ALA A 266 -12.58 -5.57 4.36
N THR A 267 -11.28 -5.62 4.69
CA THR A 267 -10.79 -5.93 6.03
C THR A 267 -10.79 -4.65 6.87
N PRO A 268 -11.33 -4.67 8.09
CA PRO A 268 -11.26 -3.50 8.98
C PRO A 268 -9.81 -3.16 9.33
N VAL A 269 -9.58 -1.91 9.73
CA VAL A 269 -8.32 -1.54 10.37
C VAL A 269 -8.17 -2.35 11.65
N PHE A 270 -7.00 -2.94 11.79
CA PHE A 270 -6.68 -3.85 12.88
C PHE A 270 -5.92 -3.15 14.01
N GLN A 271 -5.11 -2.14 13.67
CA GLN A 271 -4.20 -1.49 14.61
C GLN A 271 -4.12 0.01 14.37
N LEU A 272 -4.15 0.79 15.45
CA LEU A 272 -3.81 2.21 15.46
C LEU A 272 -2.34 2.37 15.86
N VAL A 273 -1.59 3.12 15.04
CA VAL A 273 -0.22 3.54 15.35
C VAL A 273 -0.17 5.06 15.45
N VAL A 274 0.25 5.56 16.60
CA VAL A 274 0.39 6.99 16.88
C VAL A 274 1.83 7.39 16.67
N ASN A 275 2.12 7.98 15.54
CA ASN A 275 3.46 8.40 15.19
C ASN A 275 3.83 9.75 15.81
N ASN A 276 5.10 9.94 16.09
CA ASN A 276 5.70 11.16 16.64
C ASN A 276 5.18 11.52 18.05
N ALA A 277 4.85 10.50 18.85
CA ALA A 277 4.40 10.68 20.22
C ALA A 277 4.75 9.46 21.08
N ARG A 278 4.84 9.65 22.39
CA ARG A 278 4.99 8.56 23.38
C ARG A 278 3.71 8.28 24.16
N LYS A 279 2.77 9.21 24.11
CA LYS A 279 1.45 9.14 24.76
C LYS A 279 0.55 10.19 24.16
N TRP A 280 -0.72 10.10 24.41
CA TRP A 280 -1.68 11.14 24.02
C TRP A 280 -1.42 12.43 24.80
N PRO A 281 -1.30 13.58 24.10
CA PRO A 281 -1.35 14.89 24.77
C PRO A 281 -2.73 15.14 25.39
N SER A 282 -2.75 15.92 26.45
CA SER A 282 -4.01 16.30 27.11
C SER A 282 -5.01 16.92 26.13
N GLY A 283 -6.26 16.47 26.18
CA GLY A 283 -7.35 16.98 25.38
C GLY A 283 -7.36 16.56 23.89
N VAL A 284 -6.42 15.74 23.44
CA VAL A 284 -6.41 15.25 22.04
C VAL A 284 -7.44 14.14 21.85
N ILE A 285 -7.52 13.19 22.77
CA ILE A 285 -8.45 12.04 22.70
C ILE A 285 -9.91 12.48 22.54
N GLY A 286 -10.33 13.56 23.17
CA GLY A 286 -11.70 14.08 23.03
C GLY A 286 -12.08 14.54 21.61
N ALA A 287 -11.17 14.45 20.64
CA ALA A 287 -11.46 14.66 19.23
C ALA A 287 -11.57 13.33 18.44
N ALA A 288 -11.39 12.20 19.11
CA ALA A 288 -11.65 10.89 18.53
C ALA A 288 -13.16 10.72 18.29
N GLY A 289 -13.51 10.17 17.13
CA GLY A 289 -14.86 9.69 16.89
C GLY A 289 -14.97 8.20 17.28
N PRO A 290 -16.17 7.61 17.21
CA PRO A 290 -16.42 6.26 17.72
C PRO A 290 -15.57 5.17 17.06
N ARG A 291 -15.15 5.36 15.81
CA ARG A 291 -14.30 4.38 15.08
C ARG A 291 -12.88 4.40 15.57
N ILE A 292 -12.35 5.61 15.85
CA ILE A 292 -11.02 5.77 16.45
C ILE A 292 -11.04 5.31 17.91
N GLU A 293 -12.09 5.63 18.67
CA GLU A 293 -12.24 5.22 20.07
C GLU A 293 -12.09 3.70 20.23
N ALA A 294 -12.65 2.93 19.31
CA ALA A 294 -12.53 1.46 19.30
C ALA A 294 -11.09 0.93 19.12
N LEU A 295 -10.14 1.79 18.73
CA LEU A 295 -8.73 1.44 18.47
C LEU A 295 -7.76 2.06 19.49
N LEU A 296 -8.24 2.87 20.44
CA LEU A 296 -7.37 3.64 21.34
C LEU A 296 -6.64 2.75 22.36
N ASP A 297 -7.31 1.74 22.89
CA ASP A 297 -6.78 0.92 23.99
C ASP A 297 -5.52 0.13 23.56
N ASP A 298 -5.49 -0.32 22.31
CA ASP A 298 -4.39 -1.07 21.75
C ASP A 298 -3.41 -0.19 20.93
N ALA A 299 -3.53 1.15 21.03
CA ALA A 299 -2.73 2.05 20.24
C ALA A 299 -1.24 1.94 20.55
N VAL A 300 -0.42 1.76 19.51
CA VAL A 300 1.03 1.72 19.59
C VAL A 300 1.62 3.09 19.33
N PHE A 301 2.53 3.55 20.21
CA PHE A 301 3.16 4.86 20.10
C PHE A 301 4.57 4.73 19.54
N VAL A 302 4.82 5.37 18.41
CA VAL A 302 6.16 5.54 17.83
C VAL A 302 6.69 6.90 18.26
N PRO A 303 7.83 6.96 18.97
CA PRO A 303 8.35 8.22 19.48
C PRO A 303 8.79 9.14 18.35
N HIS A 304 8.91 10.43 18.69
CA HIS A 304 9.48 11.44 17.79
C HIS A 304 10.94 11.12 17.46
N GLU A 305 11.26 11.12 16.18
CA GLU A 305 12.61 10.95 15.65
C GLU A 305 12.98 12.12 14.74
N ARG A 306 13.98 12.90 15.19
CA ARG A 306 14.39 14.12 14.49
C ARG A 306 14.96 13.85 13.10
N SER A 307 15.59 12.70 12.89
CA SER A 307 16.09 12.30 11.58
C SER A 307 14.96 12.20 10.56
N TRP A 308 13.84 11.58 10.93
CA TRP A 308 12.67 11.49 10.08
C TRP A 308 11.98 12.82 9.83
N GLU A 309 12.00 13.73 10.82
CA GLU A 309 11.43 15.07 10.64
C GLU A 309 12.22 15.90 9.62
N ILE A 310 13.55 15.74 9.58
CA ILE A 310 14.43 16.52 8.72
C ILE A 310 14.59 15.86 7.34
N ALA A 311 14.87 14.56 7.29
CA ALA A 311 15.26 13.87 6.08
C ALA A 311 14.16 12.95 5.50
N GLY A 312 13.09 12.68 6.27
CA GLY A 312 12.14 11.66 5.91
C GLY A 312 12.74 10.26 6.02
N VAL A 313 12.23 9.33 5.22
CA VAL A 313 12.81 8.00 5.06
C VAL A 313 13.96 8.09 4.07
N THR A 314 15.12 7.60 4.49
CA THR A 314 16.34 7.49 3.67
C THR A 314 16.71 6.02 3.45
N ASP A 315 17.81 5.77 2.76
CA ASP A 315 18.45 4.47 2.62
C ASP A 315 19.05 3.95 3.94
N ASP A 316 19.28 4.82 4.92
CA ASP A 316 19.70 4.41 6.26
C ASP A 316 18.61 3.55 6.96
N PRO A 317 19.01 2.64 7.86
CA PRO A 317 18.06 1.90 8.71
C PRO A 317 17.18 2.85 9.52
N SER A 318 15.93 2.43 9.75
CA SER A 318 15.00 3.18 10.60
C SER A 318 15.56 3.40 12.01
N PRO A 319 15.26 4.55 12.65
CA PRO A 319 15.72 4.83 14.00
C PRO A 319 15.38 3.69 14.98
N PRO A 320 16.35 3.23 15.78
CA PRO A 320 16.14 2.07 16.67
C PRO A 320 14.92 2.20 17.58
N LYS A 321 14.66 3.40 18.11
CA LYS A 321 13.50 3.62 18.99
C LYS A 321 12.16 3.42 18.28
N ALA A 322 12.09 3.72 16.99
CA ALA A 322 10.89 3.47 16.20
C ALA A 322 10.69 1.98 15.92
N VAL A 323 11.78 1.29 15.56
CA VAL A 323 11.79 -0.17 15.39
C VAL A 323 11.39 -0.86 16.69
N ASP A 324 12.01 -0.49 17.82
CA ASP A 324 11.75 -1.07 19.14
C ASP A 324 10.30 -0.87 19.61
N ALA A 325 9.69 0.28 19.26
CA ALA A 325 8.29 0.56 19.58
C ALA A 325 7.30 -0.37 18.84
N LEU A 326 7.65 -0.83 17.64
CA LEU A 326 6.80 -1.69 16.81
C LEU A 326 7.07 -3.20 17.03
N ARG A 327 8.24 -3.59 17.59
CA ARG A 327 8.58 -4.99 17.83
C ARG A 327 7.56 -5.76 18.69
N PRO A 328 7.05 -5.21 19.82
CA PRO A 328 6.04 -5.91 20.62
C PRO A 328 4.77 -6.24 19.82
N LEU A 329 4.33 -5.31 18.98
CA LEU A 329 3.19 -5.52 18.08
C LEU A 329 3.45 -6.67 17.10
N LEU A 330 4.59 -6.64 16.41
CA LEU A 330 4.94 -7.69 15.45
C LEU A 330 5.12 -9.06 16.12
N ALA A 331 5.66 -9.08 17.34
CA ALA A 331 5.79 -10.30 18.15
C ALA A 331 4.41 -10.85 18.57
N SER A 332 3.46 -9.99 18.99
CA SER A 332 2.09 -10.41 19.32
C SER A 332 1.36 -11.00 18.11
N TRP A 333 1.75 -10.59 16.91
CA TRP A 333 1.24 -11.16 15.66
C TRP A 333 1.96 -12.44 15.20
N GLY A 334 3.02 -12.84 15.91
CA GLY A 334 3.84 -14.00 15.56
C GLY A 334 4.73 -13.79 14.33
N LEU A 335 4.92 -12.54 13.90
CA LEU A 335 5.72 -12.20 12.71
C LEU A 335 7.22 -12.15 13.02
N ILE A 336 7.58 -11.85 14.24
CA ILE A 336 8.96 -11.87 14.74
C ILE A 336 9.04 -12.65 16.06
N THR A 337 10.25 -13.02 16.44
CA THR A 337 10.49 -13.71 17.71
C THR A 337 10.32 -12.73 18.87
N SER A 338 9.55 -13.12 19.88
CA SER A 338 9.47 -12.33 21.11
C SER A 338 10.85 -12.20 21.75
N PRO A 339 11.23 -10.99 22.22
CA PRO A 339 12.46 -10.86 22.98
C PRO A 339 12.40 -11.80 24.20
N ARG A 340 13.36 -12.71 24.32
CA ARG A 340 13.47 -13.52 25.54
C ARG A 340 13.76 -12.56 26.69
N HIS A 341 12.85 -12.49 27.67
CA HIS A 341 13.13 -11.84 28.93
C HIS A 341 14.36 -12.53 29.53
N ARG A 342 15.50 -11.83 29.55
CA ARG A 342 16.69 -12.23 30.29
C ARG A 342 16.56 -11.77 31.72
#